data_7f58cba1396a215fe0b548c940db0f23
#
_entry.id   7f58cba1396a215fe0b548c940db0f23
#
_cell.length_a   1.000
_cell.length_b   1.000
_cell.length_c   1.000
_cell.angle_alpha   90.00
_cell.angle_beta   90.00
_cell.angle_gamma   90.00
#
_symmetry.space_group_name_H-M   'P 1'
#
loop_
_entity.id
_entity.type
_entity.pdbx_description
1 polymer ?
#
loop_
_entity_poly.entity_id
_entity_poly.type
_entity_poly.pdbx_seq_one_letter_code
_entity_poly.pdbx_strand_id
1 'polypeptide(L)'
;MKLAHVWFGSILGEDGKPFKTRSGETVKLADLLDEAEERAFKVVTEKGPELPETQRREIARVVGIGAVKYADLLPNRQSDYVFSWDKMLALSGNTAPYLQYAYARIRSIFRKGGETAERGTRDVALQIAAPEELALAKHLLNFGLVLEAVAEEYRPNFVCNYLYDLAGHFSRFFENCPVLKAEPNLRASRLVLCDLTARVLKQGLDALGIEVLEQM
;
A
#
# COMPACT_ATOMS: atom_id res chain seq x y z
N MET A 1 -2.76 19.15 -29.18
CA MET A 1 -3.06 17.80 -28.67
C MET A 1 -1.75 17.04 -28.56
N LYS A 2 -1.38 16.51 -27.37
CA LYS A 2 -0.16 15.71 -27.15
C LYS A 2 -0.57 14.23 -27.22
N LEU A 3 0.02 13.47 -28.13
CA LEU A 3 -0.16 12.01 -28.24
C LEU A 3 1.08 11.33 -27.68
N ALA A 4 0.90 10.28 -26.88
CA ALA A 4 2.00 9.48 -26.35
C ALA A 4 1.72 7.99 -26.58
N HIS A 5 2.74 7.25 -27.03
CA HIS A 5 2.71 5.80 -27.05
C HIS A 5 3.33 5.27 -25.77
N VAL A 6 2.53 4.56 -24.98
CA VAL A 6 2.94 3.97 -23.71
C VAL A 6 3.05 2.45 -23.92
N TRP A 7 4.26 1.93 -24.08
CA TRP A 7 4.53 0.50 -24.23
C TRP A 7 4.97 -0.12 -22.90
N PHE A 8 4.89 -1.44 -22.78
CA PHE A 8 5.17 -2.19 -21.56
C PHE A 8 5.93 -3.48 -21.86
N GLY A 9 6.62 -4.03 -20.86
CA GLY A 9 7.35 -5.28 -20.92
C GLY A 9 6.44 -6.50 -20.80
N SER A 10 7.05 -7.68 -20.77
CA SER A 10 6.36 -8.96 -20.68
C SER A 10 6.35 -9.50 -19.25
N ILE A 11 5.30 -10.25 -18.90
CA ILE A 11 5.24 -11.04 -17.69
C ILE A 11 5.90 -12.40 -17.98
N LEU A 12 6.90 -12.76 -17.16
CA LEU A 12 7.64 -14.01 -17.28
C LEU A 12 7.26 -14.96 -16.13
N GLY A 13 7.27 -16.24 -16.39
CA GLY A 13 7.26 -17.27 -15.36
C GLY A 13 8.62 -17.40 -14.67
N GLU A 14 8.69 -18.22 -13.63
CA GLU A 14 9.95 -18.48 -12.88
C GLU A 14 11.04 -19.10 -13.77
N ASP A 15 10.67 -19.73 -14.87
CA ASP A 15 11.58 -20.28 -15.89
C ASP A 15 12.11 -19.22 -16.88
N GLY A 16 11.76 -17.95 -16.70
CA GLY A 16 12.16 -16.83 -17.55
C GLY A 16 11.47 -16.81 -18.93
N LYS A 17 10.46 -17.65 -19.14
CA LYS A 17 9.64 -17.67 -20.37
C LYS A 17 8.34 -16.90 -20.17
N PRO A 18 7.67 -16.49 -21.28
CA PRO A 18 6.36 -15.86 -21.17
C PRO A 18 5.41 -16.66 -20.28
N PHE A 19 4.73 -15.97 -19.36
CA PHE A 19 3.88 -16.58 -18.35
C PHE A 19 2.76 -17.42 -18.99
N LYS A 20 2.74 -18.72 -18.69
CA LYS A 20 1.79 -19.70 -19.23
C LYS A 20 1.24 -20.58 -18.11
N THR A 21 0.06 -21.17 -18.33
CA THR A 21 -0.46 -22.22 -17.47
C THR A 21 0.45 -23.47 -17.50
N ARG A 22 0.27 -24.39 -16.57
CA ARG A 22 0.95 -25.70 -16.59
C ARG A 22 0.63 -26.53 -17.84
N SER A 23 -0.51 -26.29 -18.48
CA SER A 23 -0.91 -26.90 -19.77
C SER A 23 -0.25 -26.24 -20.98
N GLY A 24 0.52 -25.17 -20.80
CA GLY A 24 1.16 -24.42 -21.90
C GLY A 24 0.26 -23.37 -22.57
N GLU A 25 -0.96 -23.18 -22.09
CA GLU A 25 -1.87 -22.16 -22.56
C GLU A 25 -1.59 -20.79 -21.90
N THR A 26 -2.00 -19.72 -22.58
CA THR A 26 -1.92 -18.36 -21.98
C THR A 26 -2.86 -18.26 -20.79
N VAL A 27 -2.35 -17.76 -19.65
CA VAL A 27 -3.17 -17.52 -18.45
C VAL A 27 -4.17 -16.41 -18.76
N LYS A 28 -5.46 -16.68 -18.55
CA LYS A 28 -6.48 -15.65 -18.63
C LYS A 28 -6.41 -14.75 -17.39
N LEU A 29 -6.60 -13.44 -17.58
CA LEU A 29 -6.56 -12.49 -16.46
C LEU A 29 -7.62 -12.82 -15.40
N ALA A 30 -8.82 -13.26 -15.80
CA ALA A 30 -9.85 -13.68 -14.86
C ALA A 30 -9.37 -14.81 -13.93
N ASP A 31 -8.82 -15.89 -14.53
CA ASP A 31 -8.31 -17.04 -13.77
C ASP A 31 -7.17 -16.64 -12.80
N LEU A 32 -6.34 -15.64 -13.21
CA LEU A 32 -5.28 -15.10 -12.36
C LEU A 32 -5.84 -14.34 -11.16
N LEU A 33 -6.87 -13.52 -11.35
CA LEU A 33 -7.51 -12.77 -10.27
C LEU A 33 -8.24 -13.71 -9.31
N ASP A 34 -8.97 -14.70 -9.81
CA ASP A 34 -9.64 -15.71 -9.00
C ASP A 34 -8.63 -16.49 -8.12
N GLU A 35 -7.50 -16.92 -8.70
CA GLU A 35 -6.42 -17.59 -7.95
C GLU A 35 -5.80 -16.67 -6.90
N ALA A 36 -5.65 -15.36 -7.20
CA ALA A 36 -5.15 -14.39 -6.23
C ALA A 36 -6.06 -14.26 -5.02
N GLU A 37 -7.37 -14.20 -5.24
CA GLU A 37 -8.37 -14.15 -4.17
C GLU A 37 -8.36 -15.41 -3.31
N GLU A 38 -8.31 -16.59 -3.93
CA GLU A 38 -8.27 -17.86 -3.20
C GLU A 38 -6.98 -18.06 -2.39
N ARG A 39 -5.83 -17.63 -2.91
CA ARG A 39 -4.56 -17.64 -2.16
C ARG A 39 -4.59 -16.66 -1.01
N ALA A 40 -5.07 -15.44 -1.24
CA ALA A 40 -5.25 -14.45 -0.19
C ALA A 40 -6.23 -14.94 0.88
N PHE A 41 -7.32 -15.63 0.50
CA PHE A 41 -8.28 -16.19 1.45
C PHE A 41 -7.66 -17.22 2.39
N LYS A 42 -6.75 -18.07 1.90
CA LYS A 42 -6.00 -19.01 2.75
C LYS A 42 -5.18 -18.27 3.79
N VAL A 43 -4.40 -17.26 3.36
CA VAL A 43 -3.56 -16.45 4.27
C VAL A 43 -4.41 -15.69 5.30
N VAL A 44 -5.51 -15.08 4.88
CA VAL A 44 -6.42 -14.35 5.76
C VAL A 44 -7.07 -15.30 6.77
N THR A 45 -7.45 -16.52 6.34
CA THR A 45 -8.07 -17.53 7.22
C THR A 45 -7.09 -18.06 8.26
N GLU A 46 -5.82 -18.24 7.90
CA GLU A 46 -4.77 -18.64 8.86
C GLU A 46 -4.47 -17.57 9.91
N LYS A 47 -4.53 -16.29 9.53
CA LYS A 47 -4.20 -15.17 10.42
C LYS A 47 -5.36 -14.65 11.26
N GLY A 48 -6.58 -14.79 10.79
CA GLY A 48 -7.79 -14.31 11.45
C GLY A 48 -8.92 -15.35 11.39
N PRO A 49 -8.72 -16.57 11.95
CA PRO A 49 -9.74 -17.62 11.90
C PRO A 49 -11.04 -17.27 12.62
N GLU A 50 -10.99 -16.31 13.55
CA GLU A 50 -12.13 -15.80 14.32
C GLU A 50 -13.04 -14.86 13.52
N LEU A 51 -12.57 -14.33 12.39
CA LEU A 51 -13.36 -13.43 11.55
C LEU A 51 -14.46 -14.21 10.79
N PRO A 52 -15.66 -13.63 10.63
CA PRO A 52 -16.70 -14.20 9.78
C PRO A 52 -16.18 -14.48 8.36
N GLU A 53 -16.63 -15.58 7.75
CA GLU A 53 -16.16 -15.95 6.40
C GLU A 53 -16.42 -14.84 5.37
N THR A 54 -17.55 -14.16 5.44
CA THR A 54 -17.90 -13.05 4.57
C THR A 54 -16.86 -11.91 4.66
N GLN A 55 -16.39 -11.61 5.86
CA GLN A 55 -15.36 -10.60 6.08
C GLN A 55 -13.99 -11.09 5.58
N ARG A 56 -13.65 -12.36 5.82
CA ARG A 56 -12.41 -12.95 5.29
C ARG A 56 -12.38 -12.95 3.76
N ARG A 57 -13.51 -13.25 3.11
CA ARG A 57 -13.65 -13.19 1.64
C ARG A 57 -13.46 -11.78 1.12
N GLU A 58 -14.06 -10.78 1.77
CA GLU A 58 -13.86 -9.38 1.35
C GLU A 58 -12.41 -8.91 1.53
N ILE A 59 -11.77 -9.24 2.65
CA ILE A 59 -10.35 -8.94 2.84
C ILE A 59 -9.52 -9.64 1.77
N ALA A 60 -9.80 -10.91 1.48
CA ALA A 60 -9.07 -11.69 0.48
C ALA A 60 -9.19 -11.10 -0.93
N ARG A 61 -10.39 -10.66 -1.31
CA ARG A 61 -10.63 -9.97 -2.59
C ARG A 61 -9.76 -8.72 -2.70
N VAL A 62 -9.83 -7.85 -1.71
CA VAL A 62 -9.08 -6.57 -1.71
C VAL A 62 -7.57 -6.80 -1.72
N VAL A 63 -7.10 -7.76 -0.91
CA VAL A 63 -5.67 -8.09 -0.82
C VAL A 63 -5.19 -8.80 -2.09
N GLY A 64 -5.91 -9.79 -2.59
CA GLY A 64 -5.53 -10.58 -3.76
C GLY A 64 -5.47 -9.74 -5.03
N ILE A 65 -6.56 -9.00 -5.32
CA ILE A 65 -6.60 -8.11 -6.49
C ILE A 65 -5.55 -6.98 -6.36
N GLY A 66 -5.40 -6.41 -5.17
CA GLY A 66 -4.40 -5.39 -4.89
C GLY A 66 -2.98 -5.90 -5.13
N ALA A 67 -2.68 -7.14 -4.73
CA ALA A 67 -1.36 -7.76 -4.92
C ALA A 67 -1.01 -7.91 -6.40
N VAL A 68 -1.94 -8.39 -7.23
CA VAL A 68 -1.73 -8.54 -8.69
C VAL A 68 -1.50 -7.17 -9.33
N LYS A 69 -2.36 -6.19 -9.08
CA LYS A 69 -2.22 -4.83 -9.63
C LYS A 69 -0.88 -4.20 -9.26
N TYR A 70 -0.51 -4.30 -7.99
CA TYR A 70 0.74 -3.71 -7.51
C TYR A 70 1.97 -4.38 -8.10
N ALA A 71 1.96 -5.70 -8.23
CA ALA A 71 3.07 -6.46 -8.82
C ALA A 71 3.32 -6.09 -10.29
N ASP A 72 2.25 -5.74 -11.02
CA ASP A 72 2.35 -5.27 -12.41
C ASP A 72 2.84 -3.81 -12.49
N LEU A 73 2.42 -2.95 -11.54
CA LEU A 73 2.74 -1.52 -11.56
C LEU A 73 4.08 -1.18 -10.89
N LEU A 74 4.63 -2.07 -10.04
CA LEU A 74 5.87 -1.86 -9.30
C LEU A 74 7.13 -1.83 -10.17
N PRO A 75 7.31 -2.72 -11.16
CA PRO A 75 8.47 -2.66 -12.05
C PRO A 75 8.43 -1.41 -12.95
N ASN A 76 9.57 -1.02 -13.49
CA ASN A 76 9.54 -0.10 -14.62
C ASN A 76 8.71 -0.77 -15.74
N ARG A 77 7.61 -0.11 -16.16
CA ARG A 77 6.69 -0.67 -17.17
C ARG A 77 7.36 -1.16 -18.47
N GLN A 78 8.54 -0.67 -18.76
CA GLN A 78 9.32 -1.05 -19.95
C GLN A 78 10.18 -2.31 -19.73
N SER A 79 10.27 -2.80 -18.52
CA SER A 79 11.05 -3.99 -18.18
C SER A 79 10.16 -5.22 -18.06
N ASP A 80 10.69 -6.35 -18.48
CA ASP A 80 10.08 -7.64 -18.15
C ASP A 80 10.18 -7.89 -16.63
N TYR A 81 9.20 -8.60 -16.06
CA TYR A 81 9.27 -9.02 -14.68
C TYR A 81 8.84 -10.47 -14.50
N VAL A 82 9.39 -11.13 -13.47
CA VAL A 82 9.05 -12.50 -13.12
C VAL A 82 7.88 -12.51 -12.15
N PHE A 83 6.80 -13.18 -12.56
CA PHE A 83 5.62 -13.38 -11.73
C PHE A 83 5.89 -14.40 -10.63
N SER A 84 5.58 -14.06 -9.38
CA SER A 84 5.73 -14.96 -8.23
C SER A 84 4.63 -14.70 -7.20
N TRP A 85 3.79 -15.71 -6.96
CA TRP A 85 2.73 -15.65 -5.96
C TRP A 85 3.23 -15.33 -4.56
N ASP A 86 4.30 -15.99 -4.14
CA ASP A 86 4.84 -15.84 -2.79
C ASP A 86 5.36 -14.42 -2.54
N LYS A 87 5.97 -13.82 -3.56
CA LYS A 87 6.48 -12.44 -3.45
C LYS A 87 5.36 -11.42 -3.40
N MET A 88 4.35 -11.52 -4.26
CA MET A 88 3.31 -10.49 -4.36
C MET A 88 2.31 -10.51 -3.21
N LEU A 89 2.05 -11.68 -2.60
CA LEU A 89 1.16 -11.85 -1.44
C LEU A 89 1.88 -11.69 -0.10
N ALA A 90 3.19 -11.45 -0.10
CA ALA A 90 3.96 -11.26 1.13
C ALA A 90 3.48 -10.00 1.88
N LEU A 91 3.36 -10.12 3.21
CA LEU A 91 3.06 -9.02 4.14
C LEU A 91 4.34 -8.23 4.54
N SER A 92 5.41 -8.37 3.78
CA SER A 92 6.68 -7.68 3.97
C SER A 92 7.31 -7.35 2.62
N GLY A 93 8.20 -6.35 2.60
CA GLY A 93 8.79 -5.85 1.36
C GLY A 93 7.85 -4.90 0.61
N ASN A 94 8.21 -4.58 -0.63
CA ASN A 94 7.46 -3.62 -1.46
C ASN A 94 6.28 -4.32 -2.15
N THR A 95 5.16 -4.48 -1.42
CA THR A 95 3.96 -5.20 -1.85
C THR A 95 2.69 -4.45 -1.46
N ALA A 96 1.57 -4.67 -2.21
CA ALA A 96 0.28 -4.09 -1.83
C ALA A 96 -0.20 -4.57 -0.45
N PRO A 97 -0.15 -5.88 -0.10
CA PRO A 97 -0.57 -6.33 1.23
C PRO A 97 0.18 -5.63 2.36
N TYR A 98 1.47 -5.36 2.21
CA TYR A 98 2.24 -4.60 3.19
C TYR A 98 1.72 -3.17 3.35
N LEU A 99 1.44 -2.47 2.25
CA LEU A 99 0.93 -1.09 2.27
C LEU A 99 -0.50 -1.00 2.80
N GLN A 100 -1.36 -1.95 2.42
CA GLN A 100 -2.72 -2.07 2.94
C GLN A 100 -2.70 -2.33 4.45
N TYR A 101 -1.82 -3.21 4.92
CA TYR A 101 -1.61 -3.46 6.34
C TYR A 101 -1.09 -2.20 7.08
N ALA A 102 -0.14 -1.47 6.48
CA ALA A 102 0.35 -0.20 7.06
C ALA A 102 -0.79 0.81 7.23
N TYR A 103 -1.66 0.95 6.23
CA TYR A 103 -2.86 1.79 6.34
C TYR A 103 -3.79 1.32 7.47
N ALA A 104 -4.17 0.05 7.50
CA ALA A 104 -5.05 -0.51 8.53
C ALA A 104 -4.48 -0.34 9.95
N ARG A 105 -3.16 -0.47 10.10
CA ARG A 105 -2.43 -0.23 11.36
C ARG A 105 -2.55 1.22 11.81
N ILE A 106 -2.39 2.20 10.91
CA ILE A 106 -2.60 3.61 11.24
C ILE A 106 -4.04 3.84 11.68
N ARG A 107 -5.03 3.29 10.97
CA ARG A 107 -6.44 3.41 11.34
C ARG A 107 -6.72 2.82 12.73
N SER A 108 -6.01 1.75 13.11
CA SER A 108 -6.13 1.17 14.45
C SER A 108 -5.65 2.10 15.58
N ILE A 109 -4.71 3.03 15.30
CA ILE A 109 -4.26 4.03 16.29
C ILE A 109 -5.43 4.94 16.68
N PHE A 110 -6.20 5.41 15.69
CA PHE A 110 -7.36 6.26 15.94
C PHE A 110 -8.47 5.52 16.69
N ARG A 111 -8.76 4.26 16.32
CA ARG A 111 -9.74 3.44 17.05
C ARG A 111 -9.35 3.24 18.51
N LYS A 112 -8.07 2.95 18.78
CA LYS A 112 -7.55 2.77 20.15
C LYS A 112 -7.47 4.07 20.94
N GLY A 113 -7.23 5.18 20.25
CA GLY A 113 -7.17 6.51 20.86
C GLY A 113 -8.53 7.12 21.19
N GLY A 114 -9.63 6.52 20.72
CA GLY A 114 -10.98 7.04 20.89
C GLY A 114 -11.24 8.33 20.13
N GLU A 115 -10.39 8.67 19.16
CA GLU A 115 -10.49 9.87 18.32
C GLU A 115 -10.83 9.49 16.90
N THR A 116 -11.74 10.25 16.27
CA THR A 116 -11.98 10.13 14.84
C THR A 116 -10.96 10.99 14.09
N ALA A 117 -10.42 10.46 12.98
CA ALA A 117 -9.42 11.13 12.14
C ALA A 117 -9.82 12.56 11.72
N GLU A 118 -11.12 12.81 11.60
CA GLU A 118 -11.67 14.09 11.12
C GLU A 118 -11.75 15.18 12.19
N ARG A 119 -11.80 14.83 13.47
CA ARG A 119 -11.99 15.79 14.58
C ARG A 119 -10.71 16.19 15.30
N GLY A 120 -9.73 15.29 15.40
CA GLY A 120 -8.51 15.50 16.20
C GLY A 120 -7.37 16.20 15.47
N THR A 121 -7.49 16.41 14.15
CA THR A 121 -6.37 16.92 13.31
C THR A 121 -6.61 18.32 12.73
N ARG A 122 -7.77 18.92 12.95
CA ARG A 122 -8.08 20.26 12.46
C ARG A 122 -7.53 21.31 13.44
N ASP A 123 -6.88 22.33 12.91
CA ASP A 123 -6.36 23.51 13.64
C ASP A 123 -5.31 23.18 14.70
N VAL A 124 -4.59 22.06 14.56
CA VAL A 124 -3.47 21.68 15.45
C VAL A 124 -2.17 22.25 14.86
N ALA A 125 -1.45 23.01 15.68
CA ALA A 125 -0.08 23.42 15.34
C ALA A 125 0.84 22.21 15.38
N LEU A 126 1.48 21.91 14.22
CA LEU A 126 2.40 20.81 14.13
C LEU A 126 3.68 21.11 14.91
N GLN A 127 4.00 20.26 15.90
CA GLN A 127 5.24 20.30 16.67
C GLN A 127 6.13 19.13 16.22
N ILE A 128 7.32 19.46 15.75
CA ILE A 128 8.35 18.47 15.39
C ILE A 128 9.37 18.40 16.52
N ALA A 129 9.36 17.33 17.30
CA ALA A 129 10.21 17.13 18.47
C ALA A 129 11.29 16.06 18.26
N ALA A 130 11.14 15.21 17.23
CA ALA A 130 12.05 14.09 16.95
C ALA A 130 12.48 14.06 15.47
N PRO A 131 13.66 13.52 15.15
CA PRO A 131 14.14 13.42 13.78
C PRO A 131 13.25 12.53 12.90
N GLU A 132 12.62 11.51 13.44
CA GLU A 132 11.68 10.63 12.73
C GLU A 132 10.40 11.36 12.32
N GLU A 133 9.89 12.28 13.15
CA GLU A 133 8.77 13.15 12.82
C GLU A 133 9.13 14.08 11.66
N LEU A 134 10.34 14.67 11.70
CA LEU A 134 10.83 15.54 10.64
C LEU A 134 11.01 14.77 9.32
N ALA A 135 11.58 13.57 9.38
CA ALA A 135 11.79 12.73 8.20
C ALA A 135 10.45 12.33 7.55
N LEU A 136 9.47 11.91 8.35
CA LEU A 136 8.12 11.60 7.88
C LEU A 136 7.42 12.83 7.27
N ALA A 137 7.46 13.98 7.95
CA ALA A 137 6.85 15.21 7.47
C ALA A 137 7.46 15.66 6.13
N LYS A 138 8.79 15.64 5.99
CA LYS A 138 9.47 15.96 4.73
C LYS A 138 9.08 15.01 3.61
N HIS A 139 8.98 13.70 3.89
CA HIS A 139 8.59 12.73 2.88
C HIS A 139 7.15 12.96 2.40
N LEU A 140 6.22 13.25 3.31
CA LEU A 140 4.82 13.59 2.98
C LEU A 140 4.70 14.78 2.02
N LEU A 141 5.55 15.80 2.15
CA LEU A 141 5.54 16.98 1.27
C LEU A 141 5.91 16.66 -0.19
N ASN A 142 6.59 15.55 -0.45
CA ASN A 142 7.03 15.16 -1.79
C ASN A 142 5.93 14.47 -2.62
N PHE A 143 4.76 14.15 -2.03
CA PHE A 143 3.72 13.39 -2.74
C PHE A 143 3.26 14.05 -4.04
N GLY A 144 3.04 15.37 -4.03
CA GLY A 144 2.65 16.12 -5.22
C GLY A 144 3.67 16.02 -6.35
N LEU A 145 4.96 16.15 -6.02
CA LEU A 145 6.05 16.02 -7.00
C LEU A 145 6.13 14.64 -7.63
N VAL A 146 5.85 13.59 -6.84
CA VAL A 146 5.80 12.21 -7.36
C VAL A 146 4.66 12.04 -8.35
N LEU A 147 3.46 12.58 -8.05
CA LEU A 147 2.33 12.51 -8.97
C LEU A 147 2.60 13.27 -10.28
N GLU A 148 3.24 14.43 -10.22
CA GLU A 148 3.68 15.19 -11.39
C GLU A 148 4.65 14.35 -12.25
N ALA A 149 5.67 13.76 -11.63
CA ALA A 149 6.63 12.92 -12.33
C ALA A 149 5.96 11.69 -13.00
N VAL A 150 5.00 11.06 -12.33
CA VAL A 150 4.23 9.96 -12.93
C VAL A 150 3.42 10.43 -14.15
N ALA A 151 2.78 11.59 -14.05
CA ALA A 151 1.98 12.14 -15.14
C ALA A 151 2.84 12.51 -16.36
N GLU A 152 4.07 12.97 -16.14
CA GLU A 152 5.01 13.33 -17.20
C GLU A 152 5.64 12.12 -17.88
N GLU A 153 6.07 11.12 -17.08
CA GLU A 153 6.85 9.97 -17.55
C GLU A 153 6.00 8.71 -17.79
N TYR A 154 4.72 8.70 -17.38
CA TYR A 154 3.83 7.53 -17.45
C TYR A 154 4.42 6.31 -16.69
N ARG A 155 5.00 6.55 -15.50
CA ARG A 155 5.69 5.53 -14.68
C ARG A 155 5.04 5.35 -13.31
N PRO A 156 4.01 4.50 -13.18
CA PRO A 156 3.31 4.26 -11.91
C PRO A 156 4.21 3.72 -10.80
N ASN A 157 5.33 3.06 -11.14
CA ASN A 157 6.29 2.56 -10.18
C ASN A 157 6.90 3.67 -9.27
N PHE A 158 6.87 4.93 -9.68
CA PHE A 158 7.29 6.04 -8.81
C PHE A 158 6.36 6.18 -7.60
N VAL A 159 5.04 6.02 -7.80
CA VAL A 159 4.08 5.99 -6.68
C VAL A 159 4.32 4.75 -5.82
N CYS A 160 4.49 3.56 -6.41
CA CYS A 160 4.75 2.34 -5.66
C CYS A 160 5.96 2.50 -4.71
N ASN A 161 7.09 2.96 -5.23
CA ASN A 161 8.31 3.16 -4.44
C ASN A 161 8.12 4.24 -3.38
N TYR A 162 7.49 5.36 -3.73
CA TYR A 162 7.20 6.43 -2.78
C TYR A 162 6.34 5.95 -1.60
N LEU A 163 5.28 5.17 -1.86
CA LEU A 163 4.41 4.64 -0.82
C LEU A 163 5.13 3.64 0.08
N TYR A 164 6.00 2.82 -0.48
CA TYR A 164 6.83 1.90 0.28
C TYR A 164 7.79 2.65 1.22
N ASP A 165 8.46 3.67 0.73
CA ASP A 165 9.34 4.53 1.53
C ASP A 165 8.55 5.28 2.61
N LEU A 166 7.33 5.77 2.28
CA LEU A 166 6.41 6.40 3.24
C LEU A 166 6.06 5.45 4.39
N ALA A 167 5.70 4.20 4.07
CA ALA A 167 5.41 3.18 5.08
C ALA A 167 6.64 2.89 5.96
N GLY A 168 7.84 2.89 5.38
CA GLY A 168 9.10 2.76 6.10
C GLY A 168 9.39 3.94 7.04
N HIS A 169 9.15 5.19 6.59
CA HIS A 169 9.25 6.38 7.44
C HIS A 169 8.24 6.35 8.58
N PHE A 170 7.00 5.94 8.28
CA PHE A 170 5.97 5.80 9.30
C PHE A 170 6.32 4.72 10.34
N SER A 171 6.86 3.58 9.93
CA SER A 171 7.27 2.52 10.87
C SER A 171 8.32 3.03 11.85
N ARG A 172 9.36 3.70 11.38
CA ARG A 172 10.40 4.31 12.24
C ARG A 172 9.83 5.35 13.18
N PHE A 173 8.95 6.23 12.68
CA PHE A 173 8.24 7.20 13.50
C PHE A 173 7.41 6.51 14.60
N PHE A 174 6.63 5.50 14.26
CA PHE A 174 5.76 4.81 15.21
C PHE A 174 6.53 4.06 16.29
N GLU A 175 7.69 3.50 15.95
CA GLU A 175 8.56 2.77 16.88
C GLU A 175 9.26 3.70 17.88
N ASN A 176 9.69 4.88 17.43
CA ASN A 176 10.50 5.80 18.24
C ASN A 176 9.69 6.94 18.89
N CYS A 177 8.50 7.22 18.38
CA CYS A 177 7.67 8.33 18.83
C CYS A 177 6.33 7.82 19.39
N PRO A 178 6.18 7.62 20.71
CA PRO A 178 4.90 7.21 21.29
C PRO A 178 3.77 8.17 20.92
N VAL A 179 2.74 7.70 20.20
CA VAL A 179 1.63 8.55 19.74
C VAL A 179 0.61 8.75 20.87
N LEU A 180 -0.04 7.67 21.31
CA LEU A 180 -1.16 7.76 22.26
C LEU A 180 -0.74 8.07 23.69
N LYS A 181 0.53 7.80 24.04
CA LYS A 181 1.09 8.02 25.39
C LYS A 181 1.86 9.33 25.52
N ALA A 182 1.92 10.16 24.46
CA ALA A 182 2.58 11.45 24.51
C ALA A 182 1.74 12.50 25.26
N GLU A 183 2.41 13.57 25.69
CA GLU A 183 1.76 14.77 26.26
C GLU A 183 0.73 15.37 25.27
N PRO A 184 -0.34 16.01 25.72
CA PRO A 184 -1.51 16.35 24.90
C PRO A 184 -1.17 17.08 23.60
N ASN A 185 -0.31 18.11 23.63
CA ASN A 185 0.05 18.87 22.43
C ASN A 185 0.87 18.04 21.43
N LEU A 186 1.84 17.28 21.95
CA LEU A 186 2.67 16.40 21.13
C LEU A 186 1.86 15.21 20.59
N ARG A 187 0.94 14.67 21.38
CA ARG A 187 -0.01 13.64 20.93
C ARG A 187 -0.87 14.13 19.76
N ALA A 188 -1.45 15.34 19.89
CA ALA A 188 -2.25 15.92 18.81
C ALA A 188 -1.43 16.10 17.52
N SER A 189 -0.21 16.64 17.63
CA SER A 189 0.72 16.77 16.51
C SER A 189 1.07 15.43 15.85
N ARG A 190 1.36 14.39 16.63
CA ARG A 190 1.65 13.04 16.12
C ARG A 190 0.44 12.38 15.47
N LEU A 191 -0.76 12.63 15.96
CA LEU A 191 -2.00 12.19 15.31
C LEU A 191 -2.21 12.86 13.95
N VAL A 192 -1.82 14.15 13.80
CA VAL A 192 -1.81 14.82 12.48
C VAL A 192 -0.89 14.08 11.51
N LEU A 193 0.32 13.72 11.92
CA LEU A 193 1.25 12.95 11.07
C LEU A 193 0.68 11.57 10.71
N CYS A 194 0.03 10.88 11.65
CA CYS A 194 -0.66 9.62 11.37
C CYS A 194 -1.78 9.79 10.34
N ASP A 195 -2.64 10.80 10.49
CA ASP A 195 -3.75 11.06 9.57
C ASP A 195 -3.25 11.41 8.16
N LEU A 196 -2.28 12.32 8.06
CA LEU A 196 -1.68 12.67 6.77
C LEU A 196 -1.05 11.45 6.08
N THR A 197 -0.35 10.59 6.84
CA THR A 197 0.23 9.36 6.31
C THR A 197 -0.86 8.42 5.79
N ALA A 198 -1.94 8.21 6.55
CA ALA A 198 -3.05 7.37 6.13
C ALA A 198 -3.72 7.91 4.85
N ARG A 199 -3.94 9.22 4.76
CA ARG A 199 -4.53 9.84 3.57
C ARG A 199 -3.64 9.68 2.35
N VAL A 200 -2.33 9.92 2.48
CA VAL A 200 -1.39 9.79 1.36
C VAL A 200 -1.27 8.33 0.91
N LEU A 201 -1.18 7.36 1.85
CA LEU A 201 -1.22 5.93 1.51
C LEU A 201 -2.49 5.58 0.75
N LYS A 202 -3.66 6.00 1.25
CA LYS A 202 -4.94 5.75 0.59
C LYS A 202 -5.00 6.37 -0.80
N GLN A 203 -4.69 7.67 -0.93
CA GLN A 203 -4.74 8.37 -2.22
C GLN A 203 -3.75 7.78 -3.24
N GLY A 204 -2.55 7.41 -2.80
CA GLY A 204 -1.56 6.79 -3.67
C GLY A 204 -2.00 5.40 -4.14
N LEU A 205 -2.56 4.57 -3.24
CA LEU A 205 -3.12 3.27 -3.60
C LEU A 205 -4.36 3.41 -4.50
N ASP A 206 -5.27 4.34 -4.20
CA ASP A 206 -6.43 4.65 -5.05
C ASP A 206 -5.99 5.08 -6.47
N ALA A 207 -4.92 5.87 -6.60
CA ALA A 207 -4.37 6.25 -7.90
C ALA A 207 -3.81 5.06 -8.70
N LEU A 208 -3.38 4.01 -8.02
CA LEU A 208 -2.98 2.72 -8.62
C LEU A 208 -4.18 1.77 -8.82
N GLY A 209 -5.41 2.17 -8.48
CA GLY A 209 -6.60 1.35 -8.54
C GLY A 209 -6.64 0.24 -7.49
N ILE A 210 -5.96 0.43 -6.34
CA ILE A 210 -5.85 -0.54 -5.25
C ILE A 210 -6.66 -0.06 -4.05
N GLU A 211 -7.61 -0.87 -3.63
CA GLU A 211 -8.47 -0.60 -2.48
C GLU A 211 -7.70 -0.79 -1.16
N VAL A 212 -8.14 -0.09 -0.11
CA VAL A 212 -7.64 -0.25 1.26
C VAL A 212 -8.77 -0.63 2.20
N LEU A 213 -8.43 -1.27 3.32
CA LEU A 213 -9.35 -1.70 4.35
C LEU A 213 -9.06 -0.99 5.68
N GLU A 214 -10.12 -0.60 6.39
CA GLU A 214 -9.97 -0.01 7.73
C GLU A 214 -9.41 -1.02 8.75
N GLN A 215 -9.62 -2.33 8.51
CA GLN A 215 -9.15 -3.45 9.34
C GLN A 215 -8.77 -4.62 8.45
N MET A 216 -7.69 -5.26 8.82
CA MET A 216 -7.19 -6.49 8.22
C MET A 216 -6.83 -7.49 9.30
#